data_e803f45b10e2e7205f7796b7ccf98811
#
_entry.id   e803f45b10e2e7205f7796b7ccf98811
#
_cell.length_a   1.000
_cell.length_b   1.000
_cell.length_c   1.000
_cell.angle_alpha   90.00
_cell.angle_beta   90.00
_cell.angle_gamma   90.00
#
_symmetry.space_group_name_H-M   'P 1'
#
loop_
_entity.id
_entity.type
_entity.pdbx_description
1 polymer ?
#
loop_
_entity_poly.entity_id
_entity_poly.type
_entity_poly.pdbx_seq_one_letter_code
_entity_poly.pdbx_strand_id
1 'polypeptide(L)'
;LSINDLGQVYINAEQEGNQFYNPTTANRVITIIPAPTELSDFSIPEKFIYDDDFEITPPTSSRDGEIIYTSDNPEVAVVSGTTIFIIGIGTCNITAYMESIDFYTSSSISSEFVIKARDTDQDSVPDEIDNCPDVANPSQLDDDMDGIGNECDPDSNGDGIKDDLISVSQLLTPGTTGSESTWQVQNIEFFPNSIVYVYNRNGQLVFQKNSYQNDWNGTYQKTGSFLPAGPYYFVVEISDTNEIKKGWLYINY
;
A
#
# COMPACT_ATOMS: atom_id res chain seq x y z
N LEU A 1 40.16 43.98 -24.88
CA LEU A 1 39.65 44.37 -23.57
C LEU A 1 39.40 43.10 -22.78
N SER A 2 40.03 42.90 -21.64
CA SER A 2 39.78 41.77 -20.72
C SER A 2 39.02 42.29 -19.51
N ILE A 3 38.04 41.51 -19.04
CA ILE A 3 37.26 41.84 -17.86
C ILE A 3 37.95 41.15 -16.69
N ASN A 4 38.43 41.93 -15.72
CA ASN A 4 39.17 41.43 -14.56
C ASN A 4 38.44 41.67 -13.25
N ASP A 5 37.35 42.49 -13.23
CA ASP A 5 36.58 42.81 -12.04
C ASP A 5 35.18 43.29 -12.40
N LEU A 6 34.26 43.33 -11.43
CA LEU A 6 32.94 43.91 -11.52
C LEU A 6 32.99 45.41 -11.30
N GLY A 7 32.00 46.14 -11.80
CA GLY A 7 31.86 47.60 -11.60
C GLY A 7 31.84 48.40 -12.88
N GLN A 8 32.23 49.69 -12.78
CA GLN A 8 32.20 50.59 -13.89
C GLN A 8 33.58 50.82 -14.50
N VAL A 9 33.64 50.68 -15.80
CA VAL A 9 34.84 50.99 -16.60
C VAL A 9 34.57 52.19 -17.47
N TYR A 10 35.46 53.17 -17.37
CA TYR A 10 35.38 54.38 -18.17
C TYR A 10 36.33 54.24 -19.37
N ILE A 11 35.81 54.30 -20.56
CA ILE A 11 36.57 54.23 -21.79
C ILE A 11 36.62 55.66 -22.37
N ASN A 12 37.84 56.19 -22.47
CA ASN A 12 38.09 57.46 -23.10
C ASN A 12 38.72 57.22 -24.47
N ALA A 13 38.16 57.83 -25.48
CA ALA A 13 38.79 57.88 -26.80
C ALA A 13 39.21 59.33 -27.04
N GLU A 14 40.44 59.56 -27.34
CA GLU A 14 41.01 60.89 -27.58
C GLU A 14 41.60 60.94 -28.99
N GLN A 15 41.34 62.04 -29.65
CA GLN A 15 41.99 62.40 -30.90
C GLN A 15 42.67 63.74 -30.71
N GLU A 16 43.98 63.77 -30.86
CA GLU A 16 44.82 64.97 -30.62
C GLU A 16 44.56 66.08 -31.63
N GLY A 17 43.89 65.80 -32.71
CA GLY A 17 43.67 66.73 -33.79
C GLY A 17 44.92 66.93 -34.67
N ASN A 18 44.91 67.89 -35.61
CA ASN A 18 46.00 68.30 -36.46
C ASN A 18 45.71 69.71 -36.99
N GLN A 19 46.53 70.17 -37.93
CA GLN A 19 46.38 71.52 -38.47
C GLN A 19 45.06 71.84 -39.16
N PHE A 20 44.27 70.81 -39.42
CA PHE A 20 42.91 71.01 -40.08
C PHE A 20 41.76 70.58 -39.15
N TYR A 21 41.98 69.87 -38.05
CA TYR A 21 40.95 69.33 -37.15
C TYR A 21 41.32 69.65 -35.70
N ASN A 22 40.33 70.11 -34.93
CA ASN A 22 40.47 70.30 -33.49
C ASN A 22 40.56 69.01 -32.74
N PRO A 23 41.28 68.95 -31.58
CA PRO A 23 41.21 67.80 -30.70
C PRO A 23 39.81 67.52 -30.19
N THR A 24 39.45 66.28 -30.01
CA THR A 24 38.15 65.88 -29.46
C THR A 24 38.30 64.64 -28.59
N THR A 25 37.42 64.54 -27.61
CA THR A 25 37.37 63.36 -26.70
C THR A 25 35.95 62.83 -26.70
N ALA A 26 35.79 61.49 -26.57
CA ALA A 26 34.57 60.81 -26.38
C ALA A 26 34.69 59.82 -25.20
N ASN A 27 33.74 59.84 -24.27
CA ASN A 27 33.76 59.00 -23.09
C ASN A 27 32.58 58.05 -23.10
N ARG A 28 32.78 56.80 -22.69
CA ARG A 28 31.73 55.81 -22.49
C ARG A 28 31.94 55.06 -21.19
N VAL A 29 30.84 54.82 -20.46
CA VAL A 29 30.86 53.99 -19.26
C VAL A 29 30.26 52.63 -19.65
N ILE A 30 30.97 51.57 -19.27
CA ILE A 30 30.51 50.19 -19.36
C ILE A 30 30.37 49.70 -17.92
N THR A 31 29.20 49.20 -17.58
CA THR A 31 28.96 48.55 -16.28
C THR A 31 29.04 47.04 -16.45
N ILE A 32 29.90 46.40 -15.68
CA ILE A 32 30.06 44.95 -15.62
C ILE A 32 29.34 44.49 -14.38
N ILE A 33 28.30 43.66 -14.58
CA ILE A 33 27.49 43.10 -13.53
C ILE A 33 27.70 41.57 -13.47
N PRO A 34 27.41 40.89 -12.33
CA PRO A 34 27.46 39.45 -12.25
C PRO A 34 26.49 38.81 -13.24
N ALA A 35 26.94 37.71 -13.86
CA ALA A 35 26.07 36.86 -14.65
C ALA A 35 25.10 36.09 -13.71
N PRO A 36 23.86 35.87 -14.12
CA PRO A 36 22.96 35.03 -13.34
C PRO A 36 23.43 33.58 -13.32
N THR A 37 23.31 32.92 -12.15
CA THR A 37 23.34 31.46 -12.05
C THR A 37 21.93 30.94 -12.24
N GLU A 38 21.75 29.98 -13.13
CA GLU A 38 20.46 29.35 -13.39
C GLU A 38 20.51 27.91 -12.92
N LEU A 39 19.49 27.48 -12.16
CA LEU A 39 19.22 26.10 -11.76
C LEU A 39 17.88 25.67 -12.35
N SER A 40 17.80 24.47 -12.93
CA SER A 40 16.59 23.91 -13.53
C SER A 40 16.50 22.41 -13.31
N ASP A 41 15.36 21.80 -13.67
CA ASP A 41 15.16 20.33 -13.69
C ASP A 41 15.39 19.67 -12.32
N PHE A 42 14.94 20.29 -11.23
CA PHE A 42 15.05 19.76 -9.89
C PHE A 42 13.71 19.17 -9.42
N SER A 43 13.69 17.86 -9.16
CA SER A 43 12.51 17.17 -8.63
C SER A 43 12.94 16.04 -7.70
N ILE A 44 12.22 15.89 -6.61
CA ILE A 44 12.37 14.79 -5.66
C ILE A 44 11.16 13.86 -5.80
N PRO A 45 11.36 12.55 -6.05
CA PRO A 45 10.25 11.60 -6.18
C PRO A 45 9.56 11.38 -4.83
N GLU A 46 8.24 11.16 -4.87
CA GLU A 46 7.48 10.72 -3.71
C GLU A 46 8.03 9.40 -3.15
N LYS A 47 7.95 9.21 -1.84
CA LYS A 47 8.39 8.02 -1.11
C LYS A 47 7.37 7.59 -0.09
N PHE A 48 7.50 6.33 0.35
CA PHE A 48 6.78 5.82 1.51
C PHE A 48 7.68 5.84 2.74
N ILE A 49 7.06 5.89 3.92
CA ILE A 49 7.79 5.66 5.15
C ILE A 49 8.39 4.24 5.12
N TYR A 50 9.59 4.06 5.63
CA TYR A 50 10.40 2.83 5.55
C TYR A 50 10.97 2.48 4.16
N ASP A 51 10.79 3.32 3.12
CA ASP A 51 11.64 3.21 1.94
C ASP A 51 13.11 3.52 2.33
N ASP A 52 14.05 3.00 1.55
CA ASP A 52 15.48 3.29 1.77
C ASP A 52 15.80 4.77 1.55
N ASP A 53 16.75 5.28 2.34
CA ASP A 53 17.37 6.58 2.11
C ASP A 53 18.00 6.63 0.72
N PHE A 54 18.03 7.80 0.10
CA PHE A 54 18.45 7.89 -1.30
C PHE A 54 19.25 9.15 -1.63
N GLU A 55 19.99 9.09 -2.73
CA GLU A 55 20.78 10.20 -3.23
C GLU A 55 19.94 11.17 -4.07
N ILE A 56 20.17 12.46 -3.87
CA ILE A 56 19.56 13.53 -4.65
C ILE A 56 20.13 13.52 -6.07
N THR A 57 19.26 13.54 -7.08
CA THR A 57 19.67 13.88 -8.44
C THR A 57 19.84 15.39 -8.53
N PRO A 58 21.07 15.89 -8.79
CA PRO A 58 21.32 17.32 -8.82
C PRO A 58 20.50 18.04 -9.91
N PRO A 59 20.09 19.29 -9.67
CA PRO A 59 19.53 20.13 -10.73
C PRO A 59 20.57 20.41 -11.82
N THR A 60 20.09 20.73 -13.02
CA THR A 60 20.93 21.27 -14.07
C THR A 60 21.38 22.68 -13.71
N SER A 61 22.66 22.98 -13.83
CA SER A 61 23.24 24.29 -13.53
C SER A 61 23.89 24.91 -14.76
N SER A 62 23.76 26.23 -14.91
CA SER A 62 24.45 27.02 -15.96
C SER A 62 25.96 27.17 -15.75
N ARG A 63 26.48 26.77 -14.59
CA ARG A 63 27.90 26.79 -14.24
C ARG A 63 28.30 25.64 -13.33
N ASP A 64 29.59 25.34 -13.27
CA ASP A 64 30.13 24.42 -12.27
C ASP A 64 30.17 25.07 -10.89
N GLY A 65 30.03 24.26 -9.84
CA GLY A 65 30.13 24.70 -8.44
C GLY A 65 29.44 23.72 -7.50
N GLU A 66 29.66 23.91 -6.21
CA GLU A 66 29.03 23.12 -5.16
C GLU A 66 27.55 23.52 -5.00
N ILE A 67 26.73 22.50 -4.85
CA ILE A 67 25.29 22.66 -4.54
C ILE A 67 25.08 22.16 -3.11
N ILE A 68 24.49 23.02 -2.28
CA ILE A 68 24.13 22.71 -0.90
C ILE A 68 22.65 22.40 -0.85
N TYR A 69 22.26 21.31 -0.19
CA TYR A 69 20.88 20.90 -0.06
C TYR A 69 20.38 21.06 1.37
N THR A 70 19.15 21.49 1.52
CA THR A 70 18.50 21.66 2.82
C THR A 70 17.03 21.21 2.76
N SER A 71 16.53 20.70 3.89
CA SER A 71 15.10 20.46 4.12
C SER A 71 14.53 21.57 5.01
N ASP A 72 13.32 22.02 4.74
CA ASP A 72 12.59 22.98 5.59
C ASP A 72 11.84 22.30 6.75
N ASN A 73 11.72 20.96 6.73
CA ASN A 73 11.06 20.20 7.78
C ASN A 73 11.86 18.93 8.16
N PRO A 74 12.71 18.99 9.17
CA PRO A 74 13.53 17.85 9.58
C PRO A 74 12.74 16.71 10.28
N GLU A 75 11.47 16.92 10.64
CA GLU A 75 10.61 15.86 11.15
C GLU A 75 10.07 14.95 10.03
N VAL A 76 10.11 15.42 8.78
CA VAL A 76 9.73 14.68 7.59
C VAL A 76 10.97 14.10 6.90
N ALA A 77 11.97 14.92 6.62
CA ALA A 77 13.22 14.49 5.99
C ALA A 77 14.41 15.31 6.44
N VAL A 78 15.57 14.67 6.58
CA VAL A 78 16.86 15.30 6.84
C VAL A 78 17.77 15.12 5.64
N VAL A 79 18.54 16.16 5.29
CA VAL A 79 19.52 16.10 4.22
C VAL A 79 20.93 16.18 4.83
N SER A 80 21.82 15.28 4.41
CA SER A 80 23.24 15.33 4.73
C SER A 80 24.08 15.08 3.48
N GLY A 81 24.80 16.10 3.05
CA GLY A 81 25.47 16.08 1.75
C GLY A 81 24.46 15.97 0.61
N THR A 82 24.50 14.87 -0.12
CA THR A 82 23.59 14.56 -1.24
C THR A 82 22.55 13.51 -0.88
N THR A 83 22.55 12.99 0.36
CA THR A 83 21.64 11.93 0.80
C THR A 83 20.43 12.52 1.53
N ILE A 84 19.22 12.07 1.19
CA ILE A 84 17.98 12.33 1.92
C ILE A 84 17.70 11.13 2.83
N PHE A 85 17.53 11.42 4.13
CA PHE A 85 17.07 10.48 5.18
C PHE A 85 15.58 10.66 5.40
N ILE A 86 14.82 9.58 5.29
CA ILE A 86 13.37 9.54 5.50
C ILE A 86 13.12 9.44 7.00
N ILE A 87 12.42 10.42 7.61
CA ILE A 87 12.21 10.49 9.06
C ILE A 87 10.75 10.25 9.44
N GLY A 88 9.80 10.84 8.69
CA GLY A 88 8.38 10.76 9.04
C GLY A 88 7.47 11.07 7.87
N ILE A 89 6.19 10.71 8.05
CA ILE A 89 5.13 10.98 7.07
C ILE A 89 4.85 12.48 7.01
N GLY A 90 4.68 13.02 5.82
CA GLY A 90 4.34 14.41 5.62
C GLY A 90 4.94 15.00 4.35
N THR A 91 5.01 16.32 4.33
CA THR A 91 5.54 17.08 3.20
C THR A 91 6.62 18.05 3.68
N CYS A 92 7.70 18.15 2.93
CA CYS A 92 8.73 19.16 3.11
C CYS A 92 9.21 19.67 1.75
N ASN A 93 9.94 20.78 1.74
CA ASN A 93 10.66 21.26 0.56
C ASN A 93 12.15 20.99 0.69
N ILE A 94 12.71 20.34 -0.32
CA ILE A 94 14.13 20.19 -0.47
C ILE A 94 14.63 21.32 -1.37
N THR A 95 15.54 22.14 -0.86
CA THR A 95 16.11 23.28 -1.59
C THR A 95 17.53 23.00 -1.96
N ALA A 96 17.84 23.12 -3.24
CA ALA A 96 19.18 23.13 -3.78
C ALA A 96 19.63 24.61 -3.91
N TYR A 97 20.75 24.95 -3.29
CA TYR A 97 21.30 26.30 -3.25
C TYR A 97 22.75 26.30 -3.75
N MET A 98 23.07 27.26 -4.61
CA MET A 98 24.42 27.51 -5.11
C MET A 98 24.84 28.93 -4.74
N GLU A 99 25.94 29.06 -4.03
CA GLU A 99 26.49 30.37 -3.60
C GLU A 99 26.96 31.21 -4.76
N SER A 100 26.96 32.54 -4.53
CA SER A 100 27.63 33.47 -5.45
C SER A 100 29.12 33.24 -5.44
N ILE A 101 29.74 33.28 -6.61
CA ILE A 101 31.17 33.17 -6.76
C ILE A 101 31.65 34.09 -7.91
N ASP A 102 32.75 34.84 -7.68
CA ASP A 102 33.36 35.74 -8.67
C ASP A 102 32.34 36.56 -9.46
N PHE A 103 32.13 36.23 -10.73
CA PHE A 103 31.26 36.95 -11.67
C PHE A 103 29.84 36.38 -11.78
N TYR A 104 29.42 35.52 -10.83
CA TYR A 104 28.12 34.91 -10.86
C TYR A 104 27.30 35.17 -9.59
N THR A 105 25.98 35.34 -9.75
CA THR A 105 25.06 35.46 -8.60
C THR A 105 24.79 34.12 -7.97
N SER A 106 24.32 34.11 -6.71
CA SER A 106 23.71 32.92 -6.09
C SER A 106 22.39 32.56 -6.77
N SER A 107 21.98 31.29 -6.62
CA SER A 107 20.69 30.79 -7.11
C SER A 107 20.17 29.67 -6.21
N SER A 108 18.86 29.47 -6.19
CA SER A 108 18.23 28.33 -5.51
C SER A 108 17.03 27.84 -6.29
N ILE A 109 16.74 26.54 -6.14
CA ILE A 109 15.56 25.89 -6.65
C ILE A 109 15.07 24.89 -5.61
N SER A 110 13.76 24.76 -5.45
CA SER A 110 13.15 23.85 -4.47
C SER A 110 12.24 22.86 -5.16
N SER A 111 12.15 21.67 -4.58
CA SER A 111 11.21 20.61 -4.94
C SER A 111 10.43 20.21 -3.70
N GLU A 112 9.11 20.07 -3.84
CA GLU A 112 8.30 19.42 -2.82
C GLU A 112 8.70 17.93 -2.73
N PHE A 113 8.81 17.42 -1.51
CA PHE A 113 9.06 16.03 -1.20
C PHE A 113 7.94 15.52 -0.28
N VAL A 114 7.25 14.46 -0.71
CA VAL A 114 6.11 13.88 0.00
C VAL A 114 6.46 12.48 0.45
N ILE A 115 6.23 12.19 1.74
CA ILE A 115 6.37 10.86 2.34
C ILE A 115 5.00 10.42 2.82
N LYS A 116 4.53 9.28 2.35
CA LYS A 116 3.22 8.68 2.67
C LYS A 116 3.37 7.42 3.49
N ALA A 117 2.31 7.04 4.21
CA ALA A 117 2.13 5.67 4.68
C ALA A 117 1.85 4.75 3.50
N ARG A 118 2.29 3.49 3.59
CA ARG A 118 1.88 2.44 2.64
C ARG A 118 0.52 1.90 3.09
N ASP A 119 -0.35 1.60 2.14
CA ASP A 119 -1.65 0.96 2.31
C ASP A 119 -1.83 0.03 1.11
N THR A 120 -1.47 -1.25 1.30
CA THR A 120 -1.29 -2.21 0.21
C THR A 120 -2.63 -2.68 -0.36
N ASP A 121 -3.63 -2.91 0.49
CA ASP A 121 -4.96 -3.42 0.09
C ASP A 121 -6.01 -2.31 -0.07
N GLN A 122 -5.64 -1.06 0.26
CA GLN A 122 -6.42 0.16 0.08
C GLN A 122 -7.71 0.21 0.92
N ASP A 123 -7.65 -0.31 2.13
CA ASP A 123 -8.77 -0.29 3.07
C ASP A 123 -8.78 0.94 3.99
N SER A 124 -7.79 1.83 3.86
CA SER A 124 -7.56 3.06 4.64
C SER A 124 -6.89 2.82 5.99
N VAL A 125 -6.37 1.63 6.24
CA VAL A 125 -5.50 1.33 7.37
C VAL A 125 -4.07 1.18 6.84
N PRO A 126 -3.10 1.95 7.33
CA PRO A 126 -1.71 1.79 6.90
C PRO A 126 -1.14 0.41 7.28
N ASP A 127 -0.32 -0.17 6.38
CA ASP A 127 0.30 -1.50 6.57
C ASP A 127 0.97 -1.70 7.94
N GLU A 128 1.50 -0.61 8.55
CA GLU A 128 2.22 -0.66 9.82
C GLU A 128 1.34 -0.92 11.04
N ILE A 129 0.04 -0.65 10.92
CA ILE A 129 -0.95 -0.81 12.00
C ILE A 129 -2.11 -1.71 11.57
N ASP A 130 -2.02 -2.26 10.37
CA ASP A 130 -3.00 -3.15 9.78
C ASP A 130 -2.74 -4.59 10.25
N ASN A 131 -3.76 -5.23 10.81
CA ASN A 131 -3.69 -6.62 11.24
C ASN A 131 -3.94 -7.62 10.09
N CYS A 132 -4.26 -7.12 8.86
CA CYS A 132 -4.33 -7.89 7.62
C CYS A 132 -3.78 -7.10 6.42
N PRO A 133 -2.49 -6.75 6.31
CA PRO A 133 -1.97 -5.78 5.34
C PRO A 133 -2.21 -6.06 3.85
N ASP A 134 -2.59 -7.29 3.50
CA ASP A 134 -2.86 -7.73 2.12
C ASP A 134 -4.35 -8.02 1.87
N VAL A 135 -5.23 -7.87 2.89
CA VAL A 135 -6.67 -8.24 2.81
C VAL A 135 -7.53 -7.16 3.45
N ALA A 136 -8.20 -6.38 2.64
CA ALA A 136 -8.98 -5.23 3.07
C ALA A 136 -9.96 -5.55 4.22
N ASN A 137 -9.70 -5.01 5.40
CA ASN A 137 -10.49 -5.20 6.61
C ASN A 137 -10.60 -3.91 7.46
N PRO A 138 -11.23 -2.83 6.96
CA PRO A 138 -11.26 -1.51 7.60
C PRO A 138 -11.74 -1.51 9.06
N SER A 139 -12.43 -2.57 9.48
CA SER A 139 -12.91 -2.73 10.85
C SER A 139 -11.83 -3.19 11.83
N GLN A 140 -10.74 -3.77 11.34
CA GLN A 140 -9.61 -4.29 12.12
C GLN A 140 -10.04 -5.25 13.24
N LEU A 141 -11.10 -6.07 12.97
CA LEU A 141 -11.57 -7.06 13.92
C LEU A 141 -10.53 -8.15 14.10
N ASP A 142 -10.32 -8.53 15.36
CA ASP A 142 -9.42 -9.57 15.82
C ASP A 142 -10.06 -10.16 17.09
N ASP A 143 -10.79 -11.28 16.91
CA ASP A 143 -11.67 -11.83 17.96
C ASP A 143 -10.88 -12.57 19.05
N ASP A 144 -9.73 -13.15 18.71
CA ASP A 144 -8.88 -13.90 19.65
C ASP A 144 -7.67 -13.10 20.17
N MET A 145 -7.44 -11.89 19.60
CA MET A 145 -6.40 -10.94 20.00
C MET A 145 -4.97 -11.48 19.82
N ASP A 146 -4.74 -12.27 18.78
CA ASP A 146 -3.40 -12.77 18.46
C ASP A 146 -2.59 -11.81 17.56
N GLY A 147 -3.23 -10.74 17.04
CA GLY A 147 -2.64 -9.72 16.19
C GLY A 147 -2.84 -9.95 14.71
N ILE A 148 -3.53 -11.03 14.32
CA ILE A 148 -3.97 -11.28 12.94
C ILE A 148 -5.47 -10.95 12.87
N GLY A 149 -5.87 -10.16 11.89
CA GLY A 149 -7.28 -9.79 11.73
C GLY A 149 -8.12 -10.95 11.23
N ASN A 150 -9.40 -11.02 11.66
CA ASN A 150 -10.33 -12.11 11.31
C ASN A 150 -10.40 -12.41 9.81
N GLU A 151 -10.24 -11.41 8.94
CA GLU A 151 -10.39 -11.57 7.49
C GLU A 151 -9.20 -12.33 6.85
N CYS A 152 -8.04 -12.31 7.50
CA CYS A 152 -6.83 -13.00 7.04
C CYS A 152 -6.36 -14.11 7.99
N ASP A 153 -7.05 -14.30 9.11
CA ASP A 153 -6.74 -15.32 10.08
C ASP A 153 -7.42 -16.66 9.73
N PRO A 154 -6.66 -17.73 9.58
CA PRO A 154 -7.24 -19.06 9.36
C PRO A 154 -7.99 -19.65 10.57
N ASP A 155 -7.80 -19.10 11.77
CA ASP A 155 -8.38 -19.58 13.05
C ASP A 155 -8.82 -18.37 13.88
N SER A 156 -9.73 -17.59 13.32
CA SER A 156 -10.13 -16.25 13.79
C SER A 156 -10.69 -16.21 15.23
N ASN A 157 -10.98 -17.34 15.82
CA ASN A 157 -11.46 -17.45 17.19
C ASN A 157 -10.43 -18.07 18.17
N GLY A 158 -9.24 -18.44 17.69
CA GLY A 158 -8.14 -18.96 18.49
C GLY A 158 -8.40 -20.31 19.20
N ASP A 159 -9.35 -21.12 18.68
CA ASP A 159 -9.70 -22.39 19.31
C ASP A 159 -8.78 -23.55 18.88
N GLY A 160 -7.82 -23.30 18.01
CA GLY A 160 -6.86 -24.25 17.45
C GLY A 160 -7.40 -25.03 16.25
N ILE A 161 -8.53 -24.64 15.71
CA ILE A 161 -9.19 -25.29 14.58
C ILE A 161 -9.43 -24.25 13.49
N LYS A 162 -8.87 -24.50 12.31
CA LYS A 162 -9.06 -23.58 11.18
C LYS A 162 -10.51 -23.43 10.78
N ASP A 163 -10.99 -22.20 10.58
CA ASP A 163 -12.36 -21.84 10.25
C ASP A 163 -12.89 -22.50 8.96
N ASP A 164 -12.03 -22.77 7.98
CA ASP A 164 -12.41 -23.40 6.71
C ASP A 164 -12.36 -24.92 6.70
N LEU A 165 -12.10 -25.53 7.85
CA LEU A 165 -11.88 -26.99 7.98
C LEU A 165 -13.13 -27.84 7.78
N ILE A 166 -14.34 -27.26 7.83
CA ILE A 166 -15.58 -28.01 7.59
C ILE A 166 -15.84 -28.15 6.09
N SER A 167 -15.74 -29.39 5.64
CA SER A 167 -16.12 -29.80 4.29
C SER A 167 -17.33 -30.72 4.33
N VAL A 168 -18.31 -30.47 3.46
CA VAL A 168 -19.59 -31.21 3.41
C VAL A 168 -19.66 -32.06 2.15
N SER A 169 -19.85 -33.37 2.33
CA SER A 169 -20.04 -34.28 1.21
C SER A 169 -21.32 -33.96 0.43
N GLN A 170 -21.22 -33.88 -0.88
CA GLN A 170 -22.34 -33.64 -1.79
C GLN A 170 -22.98 -34.94 -2.31
N LEU A 171 -22.47 -36.10 -1.90
CA LEU A 171 -22.98 -37.41 -2.29
C LEU A 171 -23.24 -38.26 -1.05
N LEU A 172 -24.36 -38.98 -1.09
CA LEU A 172 -24.76 -40.01 -0.12
C LEU A 172 -25.25 -41.23 -0.87
N THR A 173 -24.69 -42.42 -0.57
CA THR A 173 -25.07 -43.69 -1.21
C THR A 173 -25.54 -44.69 -0.14
N PRO A 174 -26.80 -44.54 0.32
CA PRO A 174 -27.31 -45.39 1.38
C PRO A 174 -27.31 -46.90 1.01
N GLY A 175 -26.99 -47.74 1.99
CA GLY A 175 -26.96 -49.18 1.78
C GLY A 175 -25.67 -49.74 1.18
N THR A 176 -24.73 -48.91 0.87
CA THR A 176 -23.37 -49.31 0.47
C THR A 176 -22.46 -49.52 1.70
N THR A 177 -21.27 -50.07 1.49
CA THR A 177 -20.23 -50.15 2.52
C THR A 177 -19.18 -49.08 2.23
N GLY A 178 -18.83 -48.26 3.23
CA GLY A 178 -17.82 -47.22 3.09
C GLY A 178 -18.31 -45.86 3.64
N SER A 179 -17.47 -44.87 3.49
CA SER A 179 -17.73 -43.51 4.02
C SER A 179 -18.96 -42.82 3.42
N GLU A 180 -19.35 -43.17 2.19
CA GLU A 180 -20.51 -42.62 1.53
C GLU A 180 -21.86 -43.25 1.95
N SER A 181 -21.84 -44.29 2.78
CA SER A 181 -23.04 -44.94 3.32
C SER A 181 -23.82 -44.05 4.31
N THR A 182 -23.12 -43.11 4.91
CA THR A 182 -23.68 -42.02 5.73
C THR A 182 -23.20 -40.69 5.21
N TRP A 183 -24.00 -39.62 5.46
CA TRP A 183 -23.64 -38.29 5.03
C TRP A 183 -22.48 -37.77 5.85
N GLN A 184 -21.39 -37.35 5.17
CA GLN A 184 -20.16 -36.93 5.81
C GLN A 184 -20.06 -35.39 5.83
N VAL A 185 -19.85 -34.87 7.02
CA VAL A 185 -19.43 -33.49 7.28
C VAL A 185 -18.08 -33.60 7.98
N GLN A 186 -17.02 -33.34 7.24
CA GLN A 186 -15.65 -33.50 7.73
C GLN A 186 -15.40 -32.51 8.88
N ASN A 187 -14.73 -32.99 9.93
CA ASN A 187 -14.34 -32.23 11.12
C ASN A 187 -15.52 -31.72 11.98
N ILE A 188 -16.76 -32.19 11.74
CA ILE A 188 -17.94 -31.78 12.54
C ILE A 188 -17.81 -32.17 14.02
N GLU A 189 -16.99 -33.18 14.33
CA GLU A 189 -16.71 -33.64 15.69
C GLU A 189 -16.04 -32.59 16.57
N PHE A 190 -15.32 -31.64 15.97
CA PHE A 190 -14.72 -30.53 16.69
C PHE A 190 -15.73 -29.42 17.04
N PHE A 191 -16.92 -29.48 16.48
CA PHE A 191 -18.00 -28.50 16.68
C PHE A 191 -19.24 -29.15 17.29
N PRO A 192 -19.20 -29.54 18.56
CA PRO A 192 -20.26 -30.36 19.19
C PRO A 192 -21.61 -29.66 19.31
N ASN A 193 -21.65 -28.32 19.19
CA ASN A 193 -22.89 -27.55 19.25
C ASN A 193 -23.50 -27.30 17.87
N SER A 194 -22.93 -27.86 16.80
CA SER A 194 -23.42 -27.69 15.43
C SER A 194 -24.75 -28.36 15.20
N ILE A 195 -25.55 -27.79 14.31
CA ILE A 195 -26.86 -28.33 13.91
C ILE A 195 -26.86 -28.56 12.41
N VAL A 196 -27.25 -29.74 11.99
CA VAL A 196 -27.43 -30.06 10.58
C VAL A 196 -28.91 -30.15 10.22
N TYR A 197 -29.25 -29.68 9.04
CA TYR A 197 -30.59 -29.75 8.46
C TYR A 197 -30.51 -30.26 7.03
N VAL A 198 -31.47 -31.10 6.63
CA VAL A 198 -31.64 -31.52 5.23
C VAL A 198 -33.07 -31.32 4.81
N TYR A 199 -33.24 -30.72 3.65
CA TYR A 199 -34.56 -30.39 3.06
C TYR A 199 -34.72 -31.08 1.71
N ASN A 200 -35.93 -31.54 1.41
CA ASN A 200 -36.27 -32.00 0.07
C ASN A 200 -36.46 -30.80 -0.91
N ARG A 201 -36.61 -31.09 -2.21
CA ARG A 201 -36.80 -30.08 -3.26
C ARG A 201 -37.99 -29.15 -3.09
N ASN A 202 -38.95 -29.51 -2.20
CA ASN A 202 -40.13 -28.70 -1.88
C ASN A 202 -39.90 -27.83 -0.63
N GLY A 203 -38.68 -27.81 -0.07
CA GLY A 203 -38.35 -27.07 1.16
C GLY A 203 -38.85 -27.74 2.46
N GLN A 204 -39.28 -28.97 2.39
CA GLN A 204 -39.71 -29.71 3.59
C GLN A 204 -38.51 -30.30 4.29
N LEU A 205 -38.40 -30.08 5.59
CA LEU A 205 -37.38 -30.68 6.45
C LEU A 205 -37.54 -32.19 6.50
N VAL A 206 -36.50 -32.93 6.13
CA VAL A 206 -36.48 -34.40 6.12
C VAL A 206 -35.56 -34.99 7.19
N PHE A 207 -34.54 -34.23 7.59
CA PHE A 207 -33.63 -34.60 8.65
C PHE A 207 -33.09 -33.37 9.39
N GLN A 208 -32.96 -33.47 10.72
CA GLN A 208 -32.29 -32.48 11.57
C GLN A 208 -31.61 -33.21 12.72
N LYS A 209 -30.39 -32.80 13.03
CA LYS A 209 -29.68 -33.33 14.20
C LYS A 209 -28.75 -32.28 14.80
N ASN A 210 -28.82 -32.13 16.13
CA ASN A 210 -27.82 -31.42 16.91
C ASN A 210 -26.66 -32.36 17.21
N SER A 211 -25.43 -31.81 17.33
CA SER A 211 -24.22 -32.59 17.59
C SER A 211 -24.08 -33.77 16.61
N TYR A 212 -24.10 -33.48 15.35
CA TYR A 212 -24.05 -34.44 14.27
C TYR A 212 -22.76 -35.28 14.33
N GLN A 213 -22.86 -36.59 14.08
CA GLN A 213 -21.78 -37.53 14.21
C GLN A 213 -21.55 -38.35 12.92
N ASN A 214 -21.85 -37.79 11.75
CA ASN A 214 -21.73 -38.46 10.45
C ASN A 214 -22.49 -39.79 10.37
N ASP A 215 -23.66 -39.87 11.00
CA ASP A 215 -24.39 -41.09 11.22
C ASP A 215 -25.75 -41.16 10.49
N TRP A 216 -26.13 -40.14 9.72
CA TRP A 216 -27.33 -40.16 8.93
C TRP A 216 -27.14 -40.86 7.59
N ASN A 217 -28.00 -41.86 7.34
CA ASN A 217 -27.92 -42.74 6.19
C ASN A 217 -29.01 -42.49 5.12
N GLY A 218 -29.53 -41.27 5.04
CA GLY A 218 -30.54 -40.92 4.03
C GLY A 218 -31.98 -41.33 4.37
N THR A 219 -32.30 -41.59 5.64
CA THR A 219 -33.67 -41.92 6.05
C THR A 219 -34.47 -40.69 6.45
N TYR A 220 -35.80 -40.70 6.13
CA TYR A 220 -36.71 -39.66 6.60
C TYR A 220 -36.90 -39.79 8.10
N GLN A 221 -36.57 -38.75 8.84
CA GLN A 221 -36.55 -38.77 10.31
C GLN A 221 -37.90 -39.18 10.95
N LYS A 222 -39.04 -38.81 10.32
CA LYS A 222 -40.35 -39.14 10.89
C LYS A 222 -40.81 -40.58 10.69
N THR A 223 -40.35 -41.25 9.65
CA THR A 223 -40.82 -42.61 9.30
C THR A 223 -39.76 -43.66 9.33
N GLY A 224 -38.46 -43.28 9.33
CA GLY A 224 -37.33 -44.19 9.20
C GLY A 224 -37.14 -44.81 7.82
N SER A 225 -38.00 -44.44 6.84
CA SER A 225 -37.91 -44.94 5.47
C SER A 225 -36.82 -44.21 4.70
N PHE A 226 -36.11 -44.91 3.80
CA PHE A 226 -35.14 -44.25 2.92
C PHE A 226 -35.83 -43.19 2.06
N LEU A 227 -35.14 -42.06 1.89
CA LEU A 227 -35.58 -40.99 1.03
C LEU A 227 -35.37 -41.39 -0.45
N PRO A 228 -36.20 -40.92 -1.39
CA PRO A 228 -35.97 -41.16 -2.82
C PRO A 228 -34.60 -40.63 -3.32
N ALA A 229 -34.04 -41.31 -4.30
CA ALA A 229 -32.86 -40.77 -5.00
C ALA A 229 -33.12 -39.38 -5.59
N GLY A 230 -32.14 -38.46 -5.52
CA GLY A 230 -32.26 -37.13 -6.06
C GLY A 230 -31.57 -36.06 -5.21
N PRO A 231 -31.75 -34.77 -5.57
CA PRO A 231 -31.13 -33.64 -4.89
C PRO A 231 -31.91 -33.26 -3.60
N TYR A 232 -31.16 -32.96 -2.57
CA TYR A 232 -31.60 -32.42 -1.28
C TYR A 232 -30.75 -31.17 -0.97
N TYR A 233 -31.34 -30.24 -0.23
CA TYR A 233 -30.63 -29.05 0.22
C TYR A 233 -30.20 -29.21 1.68
N PHE A 234 -28.94 -28.97 1.97
CA PHE A 234 -28.46 -29.02 3.35
C PHE A 234 -28.12 -27.64 3.89
N VAL A 235 -28.17 -27.52 5.19
CA VAL A 235 -27.67 -26.42 5.99
C VAL A 235 -26.94 -27.03 7.18
N VAL A 236 -25.71 -26.61 7.41
CA VAL A 236 -24.92 -26.93 8.61
C VAL A 236 -24.64 -25.60 9.32
N GLU A 237 -25.19 -25.45 10.51
CA GLU A 237 -24.96 -24.31 11.38
C GLU A 237 -23.86 -24.69 12.39
N ILE A 238 -22.76 -23.93 12.39
CA ILE A 238 -21.61 -24.14 13.26
C ILE A 238 -21.68 -23.07 14.34
N SER A 239 -22.17 -23.45 15.52
CA SER A 239 -22.51 -22.47 16.56
C SER A 239 -21.30 -21.77 17.17
N ASP A 240 -20.14 -22.42 17.14
CA ASP A 240 -18.94 -21.89 17.78
C ASP A 240 -18.25 -20.79 16.92
N THR A 241 -18.45 -20.82 15.61
CA THR A 241 -17.91 -19.83 14.66
C THR A 241 -18.99 -18.94 14.04
N ASN A 242 -20.30 -19.18 14.34
CA ASN A 242 -21.44 -18.60 13.65
C ASN A 242 -21.46 -18.85 12.12
N GLU A 243 -20.68 -19.79 11.66
CA GLU A 243 -20.56 -20.14 10.25
C GLU A 243 -21.76 -20.97 9.79
N ILE A 244 -22.22 -20.76 8.56
CA ILE A 244 -23.29 -21.55 7.94
C ILE A 244 -22.79 -22.10 6.61
N LYS A 245 -22.54 -23.42 6.57
CA LYS A 245 -22.31 -24.14 5.30
C LYS A 245 -23.65 -24.56 4.71
N LYS A 246 -23.87 -24.34 3.42
CA LYS A 246 -25.11 -24.72 2.74
C LYS A 246 -24.82 -25.13 1.31
N GLY A 247 -25.62 -26.08 0.81
CA GLY A 247 -25.41 -26.59 -0.54
C GLY A 247 -26.38 -27.71 -0.89
N TRP A 248 -26.02 -28.44 -1.95
CA TRP A 248 -26.81 -29.56 -2.45
C TRP A 248 -26.15 -30.88 -2.12
N LEU A 249 -26.95 -31.81 -1.60
CA LEU A 249 -26.59 -33.20 -1.38
C LEU A 249 -27.38 -34.06 -2.37
N TYR A 250 -26.73 -34.97 -3.05
CA TYR A 250 -27.39 -35.92 -3.95
C TYR A 250 -27.41 -37.31 -3.29
N ILE A 251 -28.61 -37.86 -3.13
CA ILE A 251 -28.82 -39.25 -2.67
C ILE A 251 -28.93 -40.16 -3.91
N ASN A 252 -28.12 -41.20 -3.94
CA ASN A 252 -28.10 -42.21 -5.00
C ASN A 252 -28.05 -43.63 -4.37
N TYR A 253 -28.60 -44.64 -5.05
CA TYR A 253 -28.64 -46.03 -4.58
C TYR A 253 -27.91 -46.96 -5.54
#